data_145925981f4b76a59e04a3762de6c99a
#
_entry.id   145925981f4b76a59e04a3762de6c99a
#
_cell.length_a   1.000
_cell.length_b   1.000
_cell.length_c   1.000
_cell.angle_alpha   90.00
_cell.angle_beta   90.00
_cell.angle_gamma   90.00
#
_symmetry.space_group_name_H-M   'P 1'
#
loop_
_entity.id
_entity.type
_entity.pdbx_description
1 polymer ?
#
loop_
_entity_poly.entity_id
_entity_poly.type
_entity_poly.pdbx_seq_one_letter_code
_entity_poly.pdbx_strand_id
1 'polypeptide(L)'
;KHVYQMSFPEAIKAIPADLALHPNSKFKRSAQIAKLFIDEARGIVSMIPYGVRAKLVHKLTPKATEMISRDRGERRMQFKETRVSVKKDFKYGEDERQKFDVYLPPARSIRRGKKDDYDDDDEYEEREEEAENVRVPMAVFVHGGVWASGERWQFAPLAHRLAEEGIVTAVISYSLYPEKSAKAQAEEVLKALKCAIMNAKLFGADASRTHLVGHSAGSHLCAMALLLDE
;
A
#
# COMPACT_ATOMS: atom_id res chain seq x y z
N LYS A 1 -13.25 -22.41 19.38
CA LYS A 1 -14.03 -21.57 18.42
C LYS A 1 -13.22 -21.56 17.13
N HIS A 2 -13.58 -22.42 16.17
CA HIS A 2 -12.92 -22.47 14.86
C HIS A 2 -13.40 -21.26 14.05
N VAL A 3 -12.56 -20.26 13.87
CA VAL A 3 -12.74 -19.24 12.83
C VAL A 3 -12.46 -19.92 11.50
N TYR A 4 -13.48 -20.01 10.66
CA TYR A 4 -13.40 -20.67 9.35
C TYR A 4 -12.39 -19.93 8.45
N GLN A 5 -11.26 -20.58 8.23
CA GLN A 5 -10.31 -20.19 7.19
C GLN A 5 -10.70 -20.91 5.90
N MET A 6 -11.68 -20.39 5.17
CA MET A 6 -11.98 -20.89 3.82
C MET A 6 -11.15 -20.12 2.80
N SER A 7 -10.37 -20.84 2.01
CA SER A 7 -9.76 -20.28 0.80
C SER A 7 -10.84 -19.96 -0.24
N PHE A 8 -10.54 -19.08 -1.18
CA PHE A 8 -11.48 -18.72 -2.26
C PHE A 8 -12.02 -19.94 -3.02
N PRO A 9 -11.19 -20.95 -3.42
CA PRO A 9 -11.70 -22.19 -4.01
C PRO A 9 -12.59 -23.01 -3.08
N GLU A 10 -12.31 -23.01 -1.77
CA GLU A 10 -13.16 -23.69 -0.77
C GLU A 10 -14.47 -22.95 -0.56
N ALA A 11 -14.44 -21.61 -0.58
CA ALA A 11 -15.64 -20.79 -0.55
C ALA A 11 -16.56 -21.09 -1.75
N ILE A 12 -15.99 -21.21 -2.96
CA ILE A 12 -16.75 -21.60 -4.16
C ILE A 12 -17.35 -23.01 -3.99
N LYS A 13 -16.57 -23.97 -3.49
CA LYS A 13 -17.06 -25.34 -3.23
C LYS A 13 -18.11 -25.40 -2.14
N ALA A 14 -18.12 -24.46 -1.20
CA ALA A 14 -19.12 -24.38 -0.14
C ALA A 14 -20.46 -23.76 -0.58
N ILE A 15 -20.54 -23.06 -1.72
CA ILE A 15 -21.75 -22.45 -2.25
C ILE A 15 -22.92 -23.42 -2.36
N PRO A 16 -22.77 -24.64 -2.93
CA PRO A 16 -23.88 -25.60 -3.00
C PRO A 16 -24.42 -25.99 -1.62
N ALA A 17 -23.55 -26.16 -0.63
CA ALA A 17 -23.95 -26.49 0.74
C ALA A 17 -24.66 -25.30 1.42
N ASP A 18 -24.18 -24.08 1.26
CA ASP A 18 -24.83 -22.86 1.76
C ASP A 18 -26.23 -22.66 1.14
N LEU A 19 -26.37 -22.91 -0.16
CA LEU A 19 -27.66 -22.86 -0.85
C LEU A 19 -28.63 -23.97 -0.39
N ALA A 20 -28.11 -25.14 -0.02
CA ALA A 20 -28.90 -26.24 0.52
C ALA A 20 -29.49 -25.93 1.91
N LEU A 21 -28.76 -25.18 2.74
CA LEU A 21 -29.21 -24.74 4.06
C LEU A 21 -30.36 -23.72 4.01
N HIS A 22 -30.57 -23.07 2.86
CA HIS A 22 -31.58 -22.03 2.69
C HIS A 22 -32.59 -22.32 1.56
N PRO A 23 -33.34 -23.41 1.61
CA PRO A 23 -34.19 -23.89 0.49
C PRO A 23 -35.20 -22.87 0.01
N ASN A 24 -35.81 -22.11 0.94
CA ASN A 24 -36.87 -21.12 0.64
C ASN A 24 -36.32 -19.78 0.11
N SER A 25 -34.99 -19.57 0.07
CA SER A 25 -34.37 -18.36 -0.39
C SER A 25 -33.25 -18.59 -1.43
N LYS A 26 -33.15 -19.80 -1.97
CA LYS A 26 -32.09 -20.20 -2.92
C LYS A 26 -31.89 -19.21 -4.06
N PHE A 27 -32.98 -18.78 -4.71
CA PHE A 27 -32.89 -17.84 -5.82
C PHE A 27 -32.34 -16.48 -5.37
N LYS A 28 -32.84 -15.93 -4.26
CA LYS A 28 -32.40 -14.65 -3.71
C LYS A 28 -30.93 -14.71 -3.28
N ARG A 29 -30.53 -15.81 -2.68
CA ARG A 29 -29.14 -16.04 -2.24
C ARG A 29 -28.18 -16.25 -3.41
N SER A 30 -28.58 -17.01 -4.43
CA SER A 30 -27.80 -17.16 -5.67
C SER A 30 -27.62 -15.82 -6.38
N ALA A 31 -28.65 -14.99 -6.43
CA ALA A 31 -28.55 -13.65 -7.02
C ALA A 31 -27.61 -12.73 -6.23
N GLN A 32 -27.61 -12.83 -4.89
CA GLN A 32 -26.68 -12.06 -4.04
C GLN A 32 -25.23 -12.50 -4.28
N ILE A 33 -24.98 -13.80 -4.32
CA ILE A 33 -23.65 -14.37 -4.60
C ILE A 33 -23.19 -13.95 -6.00
N ALA A 34 -24.06 -14.11 -7.03
CA ALA A 34 -23.73 -13.68 -8.39
C ALA A 34 -23.43 -12.18 -8.48
N LYS A 35 -24.20 -11.35 -7.77
CA LYS A 35 -23.95 -9.91 -7.71
C LYS A 35 -22.58 -9.61 -7.10
N LEU A 36 -22.20 -10.30 -6.03
CA LEU A 36 -20.90 -10.12 -5.37
C LEU A 36 -19.76 -10.44 -6.34
N PHE A 37 -19.85 -11.55 -7.10
CA PHE A 37 -18.86 -11.89 -8.12
C PHE A 37 -18.81 -10.86 -9.27
N ILE A 38 -19.96 -10.34 -9.68
CA ILE A 38 -20.03 -9.30 -10.74
C ILE A 38 -19.39 -8.00 -10.26
N ASP A 39 -19.67 -7.59 -9.03
CA ASP A 39 -19.13 -6.36 -8.46
C ASP A 39 -17.61 -6.45 -8.26
N GLU A 40 -17.10 -7.60 -7.81
CA GLU A 40 -15.66 -7.88 -7.74
C GLU A 40 -15.01 -7.88 -9.14
N ALA A 41 -15.62 -8.56 -10.11
CA ALA A 41 -15.12 -8.57 -11.49
C ALA A 41 -15.09 -7.15 -12.11
N ARG A 42 -16.11 -6.34 -11.88
CA ARG A 42 -16.15 -4.94 -12.29
C ARG A 42 -15.05 -4.11 -11.64
N GLY A 43 -14.81 -4.33 -10.34
CA GLY A 43 -13.71 -3.71 -9.60
C GLY A 43 -12.36 -4.04 -10.24
N ILE A 44 -12.10 -5.31 -10.53
CA ILE A 44 -10.86 -5.77 -11.19
C ILE A 44 -10.72 -5.13 -12.58
N VAL A 45 -11.78 -5.17 -13.41
CA VAL A 45 -11.76 -4.57 -14.76
C VAL A 45 -11.53 -3.07 -14.70
N SER A 46 -12.14 -2.36 -13.76
CA SER A 46 -11.94 -0.91 -13.58
C SER A 46 -10.52 -0.54 -13.18
N MET A 47 -9.77 -1.47 -12.57
CA MET A 47 -8.38 -1.28 -12.17
C MET A 47 -7.38 -1.54 -13.30
N ILE A 48 -7.78 -2.12 -14.44
CA ILE A 48 -6.85 -2.40 -15.56
C ILE A 48 -6.11 -1.13 -16.02
N PRO A 49 -6.78 0.00 -16.31
CA PRO A 49 -6.09 1.23 -16.69
C PRO A 49 -5.14 1.75 -15.61
N TYR A 50 -5.54 1.58 -14.33
CA TYR A 50 -4.70 1.93 -13.19
C TYR A 50 -3.48 1.02 -13.11
N GLY A 51 -3.63 -0.28 -13.29
CA GLY A 51 -2.54 -1.26 -13.30
C GLY A 51 -1.51 -0.97 -14.40
N VAL A 52 -1.94 -0.58 -15.60
CA VAL A 52 -1.03 -0.18 -16.68
C VAL A 52 -0.24 1.08 -16.30
N ARG A 53 -0.90 2.09 -15.73
CA ARG A 53 -0.24 3.31 -15.22
C ARG A 53 0.72 2.99 -14.09
N ALA A 54 0.33 2.15 -13.14
CA ALA A 54 1.17 1.72 -12.03
C ALA A 54 2.45 1.02 -12.52
N LYS A 55 2.33 0.12 -13.49
CA LYS A 55 3.48 -0.57 -14.10
C LYS A 55 4.43 0.41 -14.80
N LEU A 56 3.88 1.44 -15.45
CA LEU A 56 4.65 2.49 -16.08
C LEU A 56 5.42 3.31 -15.03
N VAL A 57 4.75 3.77 -13.98
CA VAL A 57 5.40 4.48 -12.85
C VAL A 57 6.51 3.64 -12.24
N HIS A 58 6.23 2.36 -11.95
CA HIS A 58 7.22 1.47 -11.36
C HIS A 58 8.46 1.26 -12.24
N LYS A 59 8.26 1.09 -13.56
CA LYS A 59 9.37 0.87 -14.50
C LYS A 59 10.16 2.12 -14.84
N LEU A 60 9.50 3.26 -14.97
CA LEU A 60 10.07 4.47 -15.55
C LEU A 60 10.32 5.58 -14.53
N THR A 61 10.27 5.27 -13.24
CA THR A 61 10.65 6.25 -12.21
C THR A 61 12.13 6.67 -12.41
N PRO A 62 12.47 7.90 -12.63
CA PRO A 62 11.77 9.19 -12.42
C PRO A 62 11.03 9.76 -13.66
N LYS A 63 11.22 9.23 -14.87
CA LYS A 63 10.65 9.79 -16.10
C LYS A 63 9.11 9.66 -16.19
N ALA A 64 8.55 8.61 -15.64
CA ALA A 64 7.10 8.39 -15.67
C ALA A 64 6.31 9.38 -14.81
N THR A 65 6.91 9.89 -13.75
CA THR A 65 6.31 10.95 -12.93
C THR A 65 6.06 12.21 -13.75
N GLU A 66 6.99 12.56 -14.61
CA GLU A 66 6.87 13.70 -15.52
C GLU A 66 5.72 13.51 -16.53
N MET A 67 5.56 12.31 -17.08
CA MET A 67 4.48 12.00 -18.04
C MET A 67 3.09 12.00 -17.40
N ILE A 68 2.93 11.46 -16.19
CA ILE A 68 1.65 11.40 -15.49
C ILE A 68 1.21 12.79 -15.03
N SER A 69 2.15 13.66 -14.70
CA SER A 69 1.88 15.04 -14.32
C SER A 69 1.47 15.91 -15.50
N ARG A 70 1.97 15.63 -16.72
CA ARG A 70 1.55 16.32 -17.95
C ARG A 70 0.07 16.12 -18.27
N ASP A 71 -0.48 14.96 -17.93
CA ASP A 71 -1.89 14.62 -18.20
C ASP A 71 -2.90 15.44 -17.36
N ARG A 72 -2.44 16.17 -16.34
CA ARG A 72 -3.27 17.04 -15.48
C ARG A 72 -3.24 18.53 -15.82
N GLY A 73 -2.61 18.94 -16.90
CA GLY A 73 -2.74 20.28 -17.51
C GLY A 73 -2.28 21.47 -16.71
N GLU A 74 -1.93 21.35 -15.44
CA GLU A 74 -1.62 22.47 -14.56
C GLU A 74 -0.35 22.24 -13.74
N ARG A 75 0.67 23.01 -14.00
CA ARG A 75 1.92 23.19 -13.26
C ARG A 75 3.21 22.81 -14.00
N ARG A 76 3.48 23.60 -15.02
CA ARG A 76 4.68 23.47 -15.85
C ARG A 76 5.97 23.99 -15.18
N MET A 77 5.94 24.58 -14.00
CA MET A 77 7.05 25.41 -13.50
C MET A 77 7.80 24.93 -12.25
N GLN A 78 7.43 23.81 -11.60
CA GLN A 78 8.05 23.40 -10.33
C GLN A 78 8.68 22.01 -10.31
N PHE A 79 8.93 21.41 -11.47
CA PHE A 79 9.31 19.98 -11.59
C PHE A 79 10.78 19.66 -11.31
N LYS A 80 11.66 20.63 -11.12
CA LYS A 80 13.09 20.36 -10.94
C LYS A 80 13.46 19.90 -9.53
N GLU A 81 12.65 20.16 -8.52
CA GLU A 81 12.97 19.96 -7.09
C GLU A 81 12.09 18.93 -6.34
N THR A 82 11.06 18.38 -6.96
CA THR A 82 10.09 17.51 -6.28
C THR A 82 10.18 16.05 -6.75
N ARG A 83 11.35 15.43 -6.64
CA ARG A 83 11.46 14.01 -7.02
C ARG A 83 11.28 13.12 -5.80
N VAL A 84 10.18 12.36 -5.78
CA VAL A 84 10.04 11.21 -4.91
C VAL A 84 11.13 10.21 -5.26
N SER A 85 11.95 9.84 -4.30
CA SER A 85 12.94 8.77 -4.48
C SER A 85 12.35 7.44 -4.04
N VAL A 86 12.75 6.34 -4.69
CA VAL A 86 12.20 5.01 -4.40
C VAL A 86 13.34 4.04 -4.10
N LYS A 87 13.34 3.48 -2.90
CA LYS A 87 14.19 2.35 -2.53
C LYS A 87 13.40 1.07 -2.79
N LYS A 88 13.81 0.27 -3.77
CA LYS A 88 13.12 -0.96 -4.17
C LYS A 88 13.71 -2.18 -3.48
N ASP A 89 12.86 -3.22 -3.39
CA ASP A 89 13.26 -4.57 -2.97
C ASP A 89 13.90 -4.65 -1.59
N PHE A 90 13.44 -3.81 -0.65
CA PHE A 90 13.89 -3.90 0.74
C PHE A 90 13.35 -5.19 1.36
N LYS A 91 14.25 -6.11 1.71
CA LYS A 91 13.88 -7.42 2.24
C LYS A 91 13.48 -7.34 3.70
N TYR A 92 12.38 -8.02 4.05
CA TYR A 92 11.97 -8.24 5.44
C TYR A 92 11.98 -9.73 5.84
N GLY A 93 12.27 -10.61 4.89
CA GLY A 93 12.37 -12.06 5.10
C GLY A 93 13.09 -12.77 3.96
N GLU A 94 13.10 -14.10 4.02
CA GLU A 94 13.88 -14.95 3.11
C GLU A 94 13.12 -15.31 1.82
N ASP A 95 11.76 -15.35 1.88
CA ASP A 95 10.96 -15.69 0.70
C ASP A 95 11.07 -14.58 -0.36
N GLU A 96 10.99 -14.95 -1.63
CA GLU A 96 11.16 -14.03 -2.76
C GLU A 96 10.20 -12.83 -2.68
N ARG A 97 8.98 -13.07 -2.21
CA ARG A 97 7.94 -12.02 -2.09
C ARG A 97 8.06 -11.19 -0.81
N GLN A 98 8.86 -11.59 0.17
CA GLN A 98 9.04 -10.88 1.44
C GLN A 98 9.90 -9.63 1.28
N LYS A 99 9.38 -8.67 0.51
CA LYS A 99 10.03 -7.39 0.18
C LYS A 99 9.01 -6.26 0.21
N PHE A 100 9.50 -5.04 0.37
CA PHE A 100 8.71 -3.82 0.16
C PHE A 100 9.51 -2.77 -0.59
N ASP A 101 8.80 -1.88 -1.28
CA ASP A 101 9.35 -0.70 -1.91
C ASP A 101 9.03 0.51 -1.04
N VAL A 102 10.02 1.37 -0.79
CA VAL A 102 9.86 2.57 0.03
C VAL A 102 9.91 3.82 -0.84
N TYR A 103 8.86 4.61 -0.80
CA TYR A 103 8.72 5.88 -1.47
C TYR A 103 9.01 6.99 -0.48
N LEU A 104 10.07 7.76 -0.76
CA LEU A 104 10.59 8.79 0.11
C LEU A 104 10.12 10.17 -0.34
N PRO A 105 9.60 10.99 0.57
CA PRO A 105 9.20 12.37 0.29
C PRO A 105 10.33 13.20 -0.29
N PRO A 106 10.06 14.12 -1.23
CA PRO A 106 11.03 15.12 -1.64
C PRO A 106 11.28 16.13 -0.49
N ALA A 107 12.48 16.67 -0.38
CA ALA A 107 12.88 17.57 0.69
C ALA A 107 11.89 18.75 0.91
N ARG A 108 11.30 19.27 -0.18
CA ARG A 108 10.33 20.36 -0.13
C ARG A 108 9.00 19.98 0.56
N SER A 109 8.53 18.73 0.44
CA SER A 109 7.29 18.32 1.09
C SER A 109 7.44 18.18 2.61
N ILE A 110 8.66 17.90 3.08
CA ILE A 110 9.01 17.83 4.49
C ILE A 110 8.89 19.22 5.14
N ARG A 111 9.26 20.29 4.42
CA ARG A 111 9.18 21.69 4.90
C ARG A 111 7.74 22.22 4.97
N ARG A 112 6.80 21.71 4.17
CA ARG A 112 5.40 22.17 4.13
C ARG A 112 4.60 21.88 5.41
N GLY A 113 5.07 20.98 6.25
CA GLY A 113 4.44 20.63 7.54
C GLY A 113 4.69 21.67 8.65
N LYS A 114 5.66 22.56 8.48
CA LYS A 114 5.84 23.75 9.35
C LYS A 114 5.17 24.94 8.64
N LYS A 115 4.04 25.39 9.13
CA LYS A 115 3.46 26.70 8.78
C LYS A 115 4.40 27.76 9.29
N ASP A 116 5.19 28.32 8.39
CA ASP A 116 5.99 29.51 8.68
C ASP A 116 5.19 30.73 8.25
N ASP A 117 4.61 31.42 9.25
CA ASP A 117 4.18 32.79 9.15
C ASP A 117 5.37 33.67 9.60
N TYR A 118 6.41 33.82 8.79
CA TYR A 118 7.37 34.95 8.90
C TYR A 118 8.43 34.82 7.81
N ASP A 119 8.46 35.84 6.93
CA ASP A 119 9.57 36.12 6.01
C ASP A 119 10.68 36.81 6.81
N ASP A 120 11.83 36.17 6.96
CA ASP A 120 13.08 36.80 7.34
C ASP A 120 14.26 36.13 6.67
N ASP A 121 15.00 36.87 5.83
CA ASP A 121 15.97 36.38 4.87
C ASP A 121 17.37 36.01 5.42
N ASP A 122 17.61 36.09 6.74
CA ASP A 122 18.97 36.07 7.33
C ASP A 122 19.36 34.75 8.05
N GLU A 123 18.60 33.66 7.93
CA GLU A 123 18.84 32.39 8.69
C GLU A 123 18.98 31.13 7.81
N TYR A 124 19.69 31.19 6.67
CA TYR A 124 19.74 30.06 5.74
C TYR A 124 20.60 28.88 6.22
N GLU A 125 21.68 29.11 6.95
CA GLU A 125 22.63 28.02 7.32
C GLU A 125 22.14 27.18 8.51
N GLU A 126 21.52 27.77 9.55
CA GLU A 126 20.94 27.00 10.68
C GLU A 126 19.72 26.16 10.27
N ARG A 127 19.02 26.54 9.20
CA ARG A 127 17.83 25.82 8.68
C ARG A 127 18.17 24.53 7.92
N GLU A 128 19.37 24.35 7.42
CA GLU A 128 19.77 23.10 6.75
C GLU A 128 20.03 21.98 7.77
N GLU A 129 20.65 22.26 8.92
CA GLU A 129 20.85 21.27 9.99
C GLU A 129 19.54 20.86 10.68
N GLU A 130 18.57 21.78 10.83
CA GLU A 130 17.23 21.44 11.36
C GLU A 130 16.40 20.61 10.37
N ALA A 131 16.55 20.80 9.06
CA ALA A 131 15.83 20.04 8.04
C ALA A 131 16.27 18.56 8.00
N GLU A 132 17.52 18.26 8.35
CA GLU A 132 18.05 16.89 8.42
C GLU A 132 17.44 16.08 9.57
N ASN A 133 16.87 16.74 10.58
CA ASN A 133 16.26 16.11 11.75
C ASN A 133 14.72 15.99 11.72
N VAL A 134 14.04 16.56 10.70
CA VAL A 134 12.58 16.46 10.59
C VAL A 134 12.17 15.08 10.11
N ARG A 135 11.63 14.26 11.00
CA ARG A 135 11.06 12.97 10.65
C ARG A 135 9.58 13.12 10.29
N VAL A 136 9.20 12.46 9.21
CA VAL A 136 7.84 12.51 8.68
C VAL A 136 7.04 11.24 9.03
N PRO A 137 5.69 11.27 8.97
CA PRO A 137 4.90 10.08 9.20
C PRO A 137 5.19 9.01 8.14
N MET A 138 4.93 7.74 8.50
CA MET A 138 5.09 6.60 7.61
C MET A 138 3.77 5.86 7.43
N ALA A 139 3.47 5.45 6.19
CA ALA A 139 2.41 4.52 5.85
C ALA A 139 3.01 3.19 5.40
N VAL A 140 2.60 2.09 6.02
CA VAL A 140 2.89 0.73 5.56
C VAL A 140 1.65 0.21 4.86
N PHE A 141 1.72 0.07 3.54
CA PHE A 141 0.58 -0.28 2.69
C PHE A 141 0.60 -1.75 2.30
N VAL A 142 -0.53 -2.43 2.55
CA VAL A 142 -0.76 -3.84 2.25
C VAL A 142 -1.77 -3.97 1.11
N HIS A 143 -1.32 -4.51 -0.02
CA HIS A 143 -2.16 -4.64 -1.20
C HIS A 143 -3.27 -5.68 -1.05
N GLY A 144 -4.35 -5.52 -1.82
CA GLY A 144 -5.38 -6.53 -2.01
C GLY A 144 -5.05 -7.51 -3.13
N GLY A 145 -6.01 -8.37 -3.46
CA GLY A 145 -5.89 -9.34 -4.53
C GLY A 145 -6.40 -10.72 -4.14
N VAL A 146 -7.51 -10.77 -3.36
CA VAL A 146 -8.18 -11.99 -2.91
C VAL A 146 -7.21 -13.04 -2.32
N TRP A 147 -6.19 -12.58 -1.61
CA TRP A 147 -5.12 -13.37 -0.98
C TRP A 147 -4.25 -14.18 -1.95
N ALA A 148 -4.60 -14.26 -3.25
CA ALA A 148 -4.02 -15.12 -4.27
C ALA A 148 -3.36 -14.37 -5.43
N SER A 149 -3.38 -13.03 -5.41
CA SER A 149 -2.82 -12.17 -6.45
C SER A 149 -2.40 -10.82 -5.89
N GLY A 150 -1.84 -9.97 -6.73
CA GLY A 150 -1.43 -8.62 -6.37
C GLY A 150 0.07 -8.49 -6.22
N GLU A 151 0.54 -7.26 -6.47
CA GLU A 151 1.94 -6.89 -6.43
C GLU A 151 2.11 -5.46 -5.94
N ARG A 152 3.16 -5.17 -5.16
CA ARG A 152 3.46 -3.84 -4.64
C ARG A 152 3.55 -2.76 -5.72
N TRP A 153 4.08 -3.09 -6.93
CA TRP A 153 4.19 -2.14 -8.03
C TRP A 153 2.84 -1.61 -8.53
N GLN A 154 1.73 -2.35 -8.31
CA GLN A 154 0.39 -1.91 -8.71
C GLN A 154 -0.06 -0.67 -7.94
N PHE A 155 0.49 -0.47 -6.74
CA PHE A 155 0.17 0.65 -5.87
C PHE A 155 1.23 1.76 -5.88
N ALA A 156 2.20 1.68 -6.81
CA ALA A 156 3.21 2.72 -7.00
C ALA A 156 2.63 4.14 -7.19
N PRO A 157 1.53 4.36 -7.96
CA PRO A 157 0.95 5.71 -8.09
C PRO A 157 0.37 6.25 -6.78
N LEU A 158 -0.24 5.39 -5.95
CA LEU A 158 -0.74 5.77 -4.63
C LEU A 158 0.42 6.15 -3.70
N ALA A 159 1.43 5.28 -3.61
CA ALA A 159 2.59 5.49 -2.76
C ALA A 159 3.36 6.75 -3.15
N HIS A 160 3.51 6.97 -4.47
CA HIS A 160 4.12 8.18 -5.00
C HIS A 160 3.35 9.43 -4.56
N ARG A 161 2.01 9.40 -4.64
CA ARG A 161 1.17 10.52 -4.23
C ARG A 161 1.29 10.81 -2.73
N LEU A 162 1.30 9.78 -1.89
CA LEU A 162 1.50 9.95 -0.45
C LEU A 162 2.88 10.54 -0.14
N ALA A 163 3.92 10.11 -0.85
CA ALA A 163 5.25 10.67 -0.68
C ALA A 163 5.32 12.15 -1.10
N GLU A 164 4.63 12.55 -2.18
CA GLU A 164 4.49 13.98 -2.55
C GLU A 164 3.87 14.83 -1.44
N GLU A 165 3.00 14.24 -0.61
CA GLU A 165 2.38 14.91 0.55
C GLU A 165 3.22 14.82 1.84
N GLY A 166 4.45 14.31 1.75
CA GLY A 166 5.36 14.26 2.91
C GLY A 166 5.23 13.00 3.76
N ILE A 167 4.66 11.92 3.25
CA ILE A 167 4.47 10.66 3.97
C ILE A 167 5.42 9.61 3.38
N VAL A 168 6.36 9.09 4.15
CA VAL A 168 7.12 7.91 3.74
C VAL A 168 6.15 6.74 3.55
N THR A 169 6.19 6.09 2.38
CA THR A 169 5.24 5.02 2.09
C THR A 169 5.96 3.73 1.73
N ALA A 170 5.83 2.72 2.57
CA ALA A 170 6.33 1.37 2.32
C ALA A 170 5.20 0.51 1.76
N VAL A 171 5.32 0.03 0.52
CA VAL A 171 4.35 -0.88 -0.10
C VAL A 171 4.91 -2.28 -0.04
N ILE A 172 4.26 -3.15 0.75
CA ILE A 172 4.74 -4.51 0.98
C ILE A 172 4.18 -5.48 -0.07
N SER A 173 4.96 -6.51 -0.43
CA SER A 173 4.47 -7.76 -0.98
C SER A 173 4.49 -8.82 0.11
N TYR A 174 3.64 -9.81 0.00
CA TYR A 174 3.56 -10.99 0.87
C TYR A 174 3.33 -12.22 0.02
N SER A 175 3.61 -13.41 0.55
CA SER A 175 3.38 -14.68 -0.14
C SER A 175 1.88 -14.91 -0.36
N LEU A 176 1.53 -15.47 -1.50
CA LEU A 176 0.14 -15.60 -1.93
C LEU A 176 -0.39 -17.03 -1.71
N TYR A 177 -1.69 -17.18 -1.68
CA TYR A 177 -2.33 -18.48 -1.78
C TYR A 177 -2.08 -19.08 -3.19
N PRO A 178 -1.85 -20.40 -3.36
CA PRO A 178 -1.93 -21.45 -2.34
C PRO A 178 -0.65 -21.68 -1.52
N GLU A 179 0.45 -20.96 -1.75
CA GLU A 179 1.72 -21.17 -1.07
C GLU A 179 1.61 -20.92 0.44
N LYS A 180 0.86 -19.89 0.82
CA LYS A 180 0.64 -19.51 2.22
C LYS A 180 -0.85 -19.34 2.52
N SER A 181 -1.25 -19.77 3.71
CA SER A 181 -2.58 -19.51 4.27
C SER A 181 -2.74 -18.04 4.65
N ALA A 182 -3.98 -17.56 4.81
CA ALA A 182 -4.25 -16.19 5.25
C ALA A 182 -3.59 -15.87 6.61
N LYS A 183 -3.49 -16.86 7.53
CA LYS A 183 -2.77 -16.69 8.79
C LYS A 183 -1.28 -16.44 8.55
N ALA A 184 -0.63 -17.28 7.72
CA ALA A 184 0.78 -17.10 7.41
C ALA A 184 1.05 -15.78 6.66
N GLN A 185 0.13 -15.35 5.78
CA GLN A 185 0.20 -14.04 5.13
C GLN A 185 0.12 -12.89 6.15
N ALA A 186 -0.76 -13.00 7.16
CA ALA A 186 -0.87 -12.01 8.23
C ALA A 186 0.40 -11.96 9.10
N GLU A 187 1.02 -13.11 9.38
CA GLU A 187 2.32 -13.19 10.05
C GLU A 187 3.42 -12.48 9.25
N GLU A 188 3.42 -12.63 7.91
CA GLU A 188 4.33 -11.90 7.03
C GLU A 188 4.07 -10.39 7.03
N VAL A 189 2.79 -9.97 7.04
CA VAL A 189 2.41 -8.55 7.17
C VAL A 189 2.92 -7.96 8.47
N LEU A 190 2.76 -8.68 9.60
CA LEU A 190 3.28 -8.26 10.91
C LEU A 190 4.81 -8.14 10.88
N LYS A 191 5.50 -9.12 10.30
CA LYS A 191 6.95 -9.09 10.14
C LYS A 191 7.42 -7.90 9.30
N ALA A 192 6.72 -7.61 8.19
CA ALA A 192 7.01 -6.47 7.35
C ALA A 192 6.78 -5.14 8.08
N LEU A 193 5.68 -5.01 8.83
CA LEU A 193 5.38 -3.84 9.65
C LEU A 193 6.49 -3.59 10.68
N LYS A 194 6.87 -4.61 11.46
CA LYS A 194 7.96 -4.51 12.44
C LYS A 194 9.28 -4.12 11.79
N CYS A 195 9.60 -4.72 10.64
CA CYS A 195 10.79 -4.38 9.87
C CYS A 195 10.78 -2.92 9.40
N ALA A 196 9.65 -2.42 8.89
CA ALA A 196 9.51 -1.03 8.47
C ALA A 196 9.67 -0.06 9.64
N ILE A 197 9.06 -0.34 10.81
CA ILE A 197 9.19 0.45 12.03
C ILE A 197 10.64 0.50 12.51
N MET A 198 11.33 -0.64 12.59
CA MET A 198 12.74 -0.72 13.01
C MET A 198 13.66 0.10 12.09
N ASN A 199 13.33 0.19 10.81
CA ASN A 199 14.10 0.92 9.81
C ASN A 199 13.56 2.32 9.51
N ALA A 200 12.57 2.81 10.25
CA ALA A 200 11.93 4.11 10.00
C ALA A 200 12.94 5.25 9.91
N LYS A 201 13.92 5.28 10.83
CA LYS A 201 15.01 6.28 10.83
C LYS A 201 15.81 6.28 9.52
N LEU A 202 16.09 5.10 8.95
CA LEU A 202 16.81 4.94 7.67
C LEU A 202 16.04 5.55 6.49
N PHE A 203 14.73 5.66 6.64
CA PHE A 203 13.81 6.24 5.64
C PHE A 203 13.45 7.69 5.93
N GLY A 204 14.01 8.31 6.98
CA GLY A 204 13.64 9.66 7.41
C GLY A 204 12.24 9.73 8.03
N ALA A 205 11.70 8.60 8.50
CA ALA A 205 10.38 8.49 9.09
C ALA A 205 10.42 8.47 10.62
N ASP A 206 9.30 8.88 11.22
CA ASP A 206 9.02 8.76 12.63
C ASP A 206 8.32 7.43 12.90
N ALA A 207 9.00 6.53 13.62
CA ALA A 207 8.47 5.22 13.98
C ALA A 207 7.17 5.31 14.80
N SER A 208 7.02 6.34 15.64
CA SER A 208 5.83 6.55 16.48
C SER A 208 4.61 7.02 15.69
N ARG A 209 4.82 7.52 14.46
CA ARG A 209 3.77 7.98 13.54
C ARG A 209 3.65 7.04 12.33
N THR A 210 3.68 5.73 12.61
CA THR A 210 3.51 4.70 11.58
C THR A 210 2.05 4.26 11.52
N HIS A 211 1.49 4.25 10.30
CA HIS A 211 0.13 3.84 10.00
C HIS A 211 0.14 2.59 9.13
N LEU A 212 -0.57 1.54 9.59
CA LEU A 212 -0.80 0.34 8.79
C LEU A 212 -2.06 0.55 7.95
N VAL A 213 -1.93 0.47 6.62
CA VAL A 213 -3.00 0.75 5.66
C VAL A 213 -3.20 -0.48 4.78
N GLY A 214 -4.42 -0.97 4.69
CA GLY A 214 -4.74 -2.12 3.86
C GLY A 214 -5.81 -1.83 2.83
N HIS A 215 -5.75 -2.52 1.70
CA HIS A 215 -6.79 -2.50 0.67
C HIS A 215 -7.39 -3.90 0.47
N SER A 216 -8.73 -4.04 0.54
CA SER A 216 -9.44 -5.31 0.29
C SER A 216 -8.87 -6.47 1.15
N ALA A 217 -8.38 -7.56 0.54
CA ALA A 217 -7.71 -8.65 1.25
C ALA A 217 -6.56 -8.16 2.14
N GLY A 218 -5.84 -7.12 1.74
CA GLY A 218 -4.80 -6.49 2.57
C GLY A 218 -5.36 -5.88 3.86
N SER A 219 -6.57 -5.31 3.85
CA SER A 219 -7.21 -4.80 5.07
C SER A 219 -7.52 -5.92 6.06
N HIS A 220 -7.99 -7.07 5.56
CA HIS A 220 -8.20 -8.26 6.38
C HIS A 220 -6.89 -8.76 6.99
N LEU A 221 -5.80 -8.81 6.19
CA LEU A 221 -4.49 -9.22 6.67
C LEU A 221 -3.92 -8.24 7.71
N CYS A 222 -4.15 -6.93 7.54
CA CYS A 222 -3.77 -5.92 8.54
C CYS A 222 -4.48 -6.16 9.87
N ALA A 223 -5.79 -6.37 9.85
CA ALA A 223 -6.56 -6.67 11.06
C ALA A 223 -6.08 -7.95 11.75
N MET A 224 -5.85 -9.02 10.97
CA MET A 224 -5.29 -10.27 11.51
C MET A 224 -3.89 -10.07 12.09
N ALA A 225 -3.02 -9.31 11.42
CA ALA A 225 -1.65 -9.06 11.86
C ALA A 225 -1.61 -8.36 13.22
N LEU A 226 -2.50 -7.37 13.45
CA LEU A 226 -2.59 -6.67 14.73
C LEU A 226 -3.09 -7.58 15.86
N LEU A 227 -4.00 -8.54 15.56
CA LEU A 227 -4.47 -9.53 16.52
C LEU A 227 -3.43 -10.62 16.85
N LEU A 228 -2.40 -10.78 16.03
CA LEU A 228 -1.29 -11.70 16.27
C LEU A 228 -0.18 -11.07 17.12
N ASP A 229 -0.20 -9.76 17.32
CA ASP A 229 0.82 -9.02 18.08
C ASP A 229 0.46 -8.89 19.57
N GLU A 230 -0.74 -9.35 19.95
CA GLU A 230 -1.20 -9.45 21.35
C GLU A 230 -0.63 -10.73 22.04
#